data_124969b70d1163d69d5a0be1ccdfe716
#
_entry.id   124969b70d1163d69d5a0be1ccdfe716
#
_cell.length_a   1.000
_cell.length_b   1.000
_cell.length_c   1.000
_cell.angle_alpha   90.00
_cell.angle_beta   90.00
_cell.angle_gamma   90.00
#
_symmetry.space_group_name_H-M   'P 1'
#
loop_
_entity.id
_entity.type
_entity.pdbx_description
1 polymer ?
#
loop_
_entity_poly.entity_id
_entity_poly.type
_entity_poly.pdbx_seq_one_letter_code
_entity_poly.pdbx_strand_id
1 'polypeptide(L)'
;TGVRHDVEALAQIVRPTDAILVVDAITAIGVFDVPTDSWGLDIVISGSQKALMLPPGLGFCCVATPKAWELVKRSTLPKYYFDLRKEYESLRKNSSAYTPAVSLVVGLREALRRIQAEGLEQVFARHDLLARATRSAMQAIGLELFAKDSPSNAVTAVKVPEGIDGTAIPRMLREDYGITIAGGQSQLKGKIFRIAHLGYTFEWDVMVAVAATEMVLRRLGYDVELGAGVRAAQQTLLEG
;
A
#
# COMPACT_ATOMS: atom_id res chain seq x y z
N THR A 1 -1.82 4.18 8.84
CA THR A 1 -2.02 5.64 8.92
C THR A 1 -2.33 6.28 7.56
N GLY A 2 -1.93 5.65 6.43
CA GLY A 2 -2.08 6.23 5.11
C GLY A 2 -1.15 7.44 4.84
N VAL A 3 -0.06 7.55 5.59
CA VAL A 3 0.98 8.58 5.39
C VAL A 3 2.10 8.02 4.51
N ARG A 4 2.59 8.81 3.57
CA ARG A 4 3.80 8.57 2.80
C ARG A 4 4.97 9.32 3.43
N HIS A 5 6.08 8.64 3.72
CA HIS A 5 7.31 9.28 4.16
C HIS A 5 8.11 9.82 2.97
N ASP A 6 8.81 10.92 3.19
CA ASP A 6 9.79 11.45 2.23
C ASP A 6 11.08 10.63 2.34
N VAL A 7 11.11 9.49 1.63
CA VAL A 7 12.23 8.54 1.68
C VAL A 7 13.47 9.13 1.02
N GLU A 8 13.32 9.98 0.01
CA GLU A 8 14.45 10.65 -0.64
C GLU A 8 15.19 11.58 0.33
N ALA A 9 14.45 12.43 1.06
CA ALA A 9 15.06 13.30 2.07
C ALA A 9 15.73 12.49 3.20
N LEU A 10 15.09 11.39 3.65
CA LEU A 10 15.69 10.50 4.64
C LEU A 10 16.98 9.84 4.12
N ALA A 11 17.00 9.43 2.85
CA ALA A 11 18.19 8.86 2.24
C ALA A 11 19.36 9.86 2.18
N GLN A 12 19.09 11.12 1.85
CA GLN A 12 20.10 12.19 1.84
C GLN A 12 20.73 12.39 3.21
N ILE A 13 19.95 12.25 4.30
CA ILE A 13 20.45 12.37 5.68
C ILE A 13 21.29 11.15 6.07
N VAL A 14 20.86 9.94 5.72
CA VAL A 14 21.52 8.69 6.13
C VAL A 14 22.78 8.39 5.30
N ARG A 15 22.76 8.72 4.02
CA ARG A 15 23.81 8.38 3.05
C ARG A 15 25.24 8.76 3.49
N PRO A 16 25.52 9.94 4.09
CA PRO A 16 26.87 10.32 4.54
C PRO A 16 27.30 9.65 5.86
N THR A 17 26.49 8.81 6.47
CA THR A 17 26.76 8.16 7.76
C THR A 17 27.11 6.69 7.58
N ASP A 18 27.54 6.03 8.67
CA ASP A 18 27.78 4.58 8.72
C ASP A 18 26.47 3.78 8.87
N ALA A 19 25.35 4.43 9.18
CA ALA A 19 24.05 3.78 9.29
C ALA A 19 23.54 3.34 7.91
N ILE A 20 22.74 2.27 7.86
CA ILE A 20 22.01 1.85 6.66
C ILE A 20 20.55 2.27 6.73
N LEU A 21 19.99 2.61 5.60
CA LEU A 21 18.56 2.89 5.45
C LEU A 21 17.84 1.63 4.93
N VAL A 22 16.97 1.08 5.77
CA VAL A 22 16.07 -0.01 5.40
C VAL A 22 14.68 0.57 5.15
N VAL A 23 14.17 0.43 3.94
CA VAL A 23 12.88 0.99 3.53
C VAL A 23 11.85 -0.12 3.41
N ASP A 24 10.80 -0.06 4.22
CA ASP A 24 9.58 -0.83 4.01
C ASP A 24 8.77 -0.17 2.88
N ALA A 25 8.87 -0.75 1.69
CA ALA A 25 8.17 -0.31 0.49
C ALA A 25 7.01 -1.24 0.11
N ILE A 26 6.50 -2.05 1.07
CA ILE A 26 5.44 -3.04 0.82
C ILE A 26 4.19 -2.39 0.20
N THR A 27 3.83 -1.18 0.61
CA THR A 27 2.69 -0.44 0.05
C THR A 27 3.09 0.64 -0.96
N ALA A 28 4.39 0.77 -1.28
CA ALA A 28 4.90 1.76 -2.21
C ALA A 28 5.21 1.16 -3.59
N ILE A 29 5.88 -0.01 -3.63
CA ILE A 29 6.23 -0.69 -4.90
C ILE A 29 4.97 -0.99 -5.71
N GLY A 30 4.95 -0.48 -6.94
CA GLY A 30 3.80 -0.57 -7.84
C GLY A 30 2.73 0.53 -7.65
N VAL A 31 2.91 1.44 -6.68
CA VAL A 31 2.04 2.60 -6.45
C VAL A 31 2.78 3.91 -6.68
N PHE A 32 4.05 3.93 -6.30
CA PHE A 32 4.95 5.08 -6.45
C PHE A 32 6.21 4.63 -7.17
N ASP A 33 6.87 5.57 -7.80
CA ASP A 33 8.27 5.40 -8.15
C ASP A 33 9.13 5.36 -6.87
N VAL A 34 9.97 4.32 -6.77
CA VAL A 34 10.94 4.13 -5.69
C VAL A 34 12.31 3.86 -6.33
N PRO A 35 12.97 4.90 -6.84
CA PRO A 35 14.21 4.76 -7.59
C PRO A 35 15.38 4.44 -6.65
N THR A 36 15.47 3.19 -6.24
CA THR A 36 16.35 2.63 -5.22
C THR A 36 17.81 3.04 -5.43
N ASP A 37 18.30 2.94 -6.66
CA ASP A 37 19.71 3.22 -6.98
C ASP A 37 20.02 4.72 -6.94
N SER A 38 19.18 5.56 -7.56
CA SER A 38 19.41 7.01 -7.62
C SER A 38 19.27 7.70 -6.27
N TRP A 39 18.35 7.22 -5.43
CA TRP A 39 18.22 7.69 -4.04
C TRP A 39 19.30 7.11 -3.11
N GLY A 40 20.00 6.06 -3.54
CA GLY A 40 21.05 5.39 -2.76
C GLY A 40 20.48 4.67 -1.54
N LEU A 41 19.32 4.03 -1.70
CA LEU A 41 18.71 3.23 -0.65
C LEU A 41 19.53 1.97 -0.41
N ASP A 42 19.76 1.62 0.85
CA ASP A 42 20.61 0.47 1.19
C ASP A 42 19.85 -0.86 1.08
N ILE A 43 18.67 -0.94 1.68
CA ILE A 43 17.81 -2.12 1.61
C ILE A 43 16.36 -1.67 1.38
N VAL A 44 15.71 -2.28 0.39
CA VAL A 44 14.28 -2.07 0.10
C VAL A 44 13.55 -3.39 0.22
N ILE A 45 12.47 -3.42 1.00
CA ILE A 45 11.65 -4.61 1.17
C ILE A 45 10.24 -4.40 0.61
N SER A 46 9.68 -5.46 0.05
CA SER A 46 8.31 -5.47 -0.47
C SER A 46 7.66 -6.85 -0.30
N GLY A 47 6.39 -6.95 -0.65
CA GLY A 47 5.61 -8.18 -0.57
C GLY A 47 4.60 -8.33 -1.71
N SER A 48 4.21 -9.56 -1.97
CA SER A 48 3.36 -9.92 -3.12
C SER A 48 1.91 -9.43 -3.03
N GLN A 49 1.37 -9.26 -1.82
CA GLN A 49 -0.07 -9.10 -1.56
C GLN A 49 -0.58 -7.65 -1.63
N LYS A 50 0.21 -6.72 -2.14
CA LYS A 50 -0.16 -5.31 -2.28
C LYS A 50 -0.32 -4.96 -3.77
N ALA A 51 0.31 -3.92 -4.26
CA ALA A 51 0.16 -3.51 -5.65
C ALA A 51 0.66 -4.54 -6.68
N LEU A 52 1.40 -5.55 -6.26
CA LEU A 52 1.76 -6.68 -7.12
C LEU A 52 0.63 -7.70 -7.34
N MET A 53 -0.56 -7.48 -6.77
CA MET A 53 -1.82 -8.17 -7.12
C MET A 53 -1.83 -9.68 -6.87
N LEU A 54 -1.00 -10.19 -5.96
CA LEU A 54 -0.94 -11.61 -5.63
C LEU A 54 -1.44 -11.91 -4.21
N PRO A 55 -1.74 -13.17 -3.90
CA PRO A 55 -1.88 -13.60 -2.52
C PRO A 55 -0.59 -13.36 -1.72
N PRO A 56 -0.68 -13.21 -0.38
CA PRO A 56 0.50 -13.16 0.47
C PRO A 56 1.30 -14.47 0.37
N GLY A 57 2.64 -14.37 0.44
CA GLY A 57 3.52 -15.55 0.43
C GLY A 57 4.86 -15.33 -0.26
N LEU A 58 5.08 -14.22 -0.99
CA LEU A 58 6.41 -13.80 -1.43
C LEU A 58 6.85 -12.54 -0.70
N GLY A 59 8.08 -12.55 -0.19
CA GLY A 59 8.79 -11.38 0.30
C GLY A 59 9.94 -11.04 -0.66
N PHE A 60 10.11 -9.76 -0.92
CA PHE A 60 11.20 -9.25 -1.75
C PHE A 60 12.15 -8.43 -0.87
N CYS A 61 13.44 -8.69 -1.02
CA CYS A 61 14.49 -7.95 -0.32
C CYS A 61 15.56 -7.56 -1.34
N CYS A 62 15.64 -6.29 -1.67
CA CYS A 62 16.70 -5.73 -2.48
C CYS A 62 17.79 -5.18 -1.55
N VAL A 63 18.99 -5.76 -1.58
CA VAL A 63 20.18 -5.23 -0.91
C VAL A 63 20.99 -4.50 -1.96
N ALA A 64 20.85 -3.18 -2.03
CA ALA A 64 21.27 -2.40 -3.18
C ALA A 64 22.69 -1.83 -3.06
N THR A 65 23.20 -1.60 -1.84
CA THR A 65 24.52 -0.97 -1.67
C THR A 65 25.60 -1.93 -1.18
N PRO A 66 26.87 -1.69 -1.56
CA PRO A 66 28.00 -2.43 -0.99
C PRO A 66 28.08 -2.34 0.54
N LYS A 67 27.75 -1.18 1.11
CA LYS A 67 27.70 -0.96 2.57
C LYS A 67 26.74 -1.93 3.25
N ALA A 68 25.52 -2.09 2.72
CA ALA A 68 24.54 -3.05 3.23
C ALA A 68 25.03 -4.50 3.10
N TRP A 69 25.64 -4.85 1.97
CA TRP A 69 26.20 -6.19 1.77
C TRP A 69 27.32 -6.53 2.74
N GLU A 70 28.19 -5.58 3.08
CA GLU A 70 29.24 -5.79 4.10
C GLU A 70 28.64 -6.10 5.48
N LEU A 71 27.53 -5.45 5.86
CA LEU A 71 26.82 -5.76 7.10
C LEU A 71 26.17 -7.16 7.06
N VAL A 72 25.56 -7.54 5.94
CA VAL A 72 25.01 -8.89 5.75
C VAL A 72 26.11 -9.95 5.93
N LYS A 73 27.28 -9.76 5.31
CA LYS A 73 28.42 -10.69 5.40
C LYS A 73 28.97 -10.81 6.83
N ARG A 74 29.07 -9.69 7.55
CA ARG A 74 29.64 -9.62 8.90
C ARG A 74 28.67 -10.07 10.01
N SER A 75 27.37 -10.23 9.69
CA SER A 75 26.37 -10.62 10.67
C SER A 75 26.64 -12.00 11.27
N THR A 76 26.79 -12.04 12.60
CA THR A 76 26.99 -13.26 13.39
C THR A 76 25.71 -13.77 14.04
N LEU A 77 24.58 -13.08 13.86
CA LEU A 77 23.29 -13.53 14.39
C LEU A 77 22.97 -14.95 13.93
N PRO A 78 22.51 -15.83 14.82
CA PRO A 78 22.04 -17.16 14.44
C PRO A 78 20.93 -17.05 13.40
N LYS A 79 21.12 -17.73 12.27
CA LYS A 79 20.16 -17.75 11.16
C LYS A 79 20.25 -19.07 10.41
N TYR A 80 19.13 -19.56 9.95
CA TYR A 80 19.07 -20.75 9.10
C TYR A 80 18.30 -20.45 7.81
N TYR A 81 17.03 -20.09 7.94
CA TYR A 81 16.12 -19.84 6.81
C TYR A 81 16.31 -18.44 6.22
N PHE A 82 16.41 -17.42 7.07
CA PHE A 82 16.56 -16.02 6.64
C PHE A 82 18.05 -15.62 6.54
N ASP A 83 18.81 -16.35 5.70
CA ASP A 83 20.21 -16.02 5.41
C ASP A 83 20.32 -15.48 3.96
N LEU A 84 20.41 -14.17 3.82
CA LEU A 84 20.53 -13.49 2.52
C LEU A 84 21.78 -13.95 1.73
N ARG A 85 22.82 -14.44 2.37
CA ARG A 85 24.02 -14.98 1.71
C ARG A 85 23.67 -16.27 0.95
N LYS A 86 22.92 -17.17 1.60
CA LYS A 86 22.45 -18.43 0.96
C LYS A 86 21.53 -18.15 -0.22
N GLU A 87 20.61 -17.20 -0.05
CA GLU A 87 19.71 -16.80 -1.16
C GLU A 87 20.52 -16.21 -2.33
N TYR A 88 21.46 -15.32 -2.05
CA TYR A 88 22.31 -14.72 -3.09
C TYR A 88 23.13 -15.77 -3.84
N GLU A 89 23.77 -16.71 -3.13
CA GLU A 89 24.54 -17.79 -3.75
C GLU A 89 23.67 -18.72 -4.60
N SER A 90 22.44 -18.98 -4.16
CA SER A 90 21.49 -19.82 -4.89
C SER A 90 20.97 -19.13 -6.13
N LEU A 91 20.60 -17.84 -6.05
CA LEU A 91 20.18 -17.04 -7.19
C LEU A 91 21.23 -16.99 -8.30
N ARG A 92 22.52 -16.90 -7.95
CA ARG A 92 23.61 -16.95 -8.93
C ARG A 92 23.71 -18.28 -9.70
N LYS A 93 23.10 -19.33 -9.16
CA LYS A 93 23.00 -20.66 -9.78
C LYS A 93 21.62 -20.89 -10.43
N ASN A 94 20.81 -19.84 -10.60
CA ASN A 94 19.42 -19.91 -11.06
C ASN A 94 18.56 -20.85 -10.22
N SER A 95 18.76 -20.84 -8.90
CA SER A 95 18.05 -21.67 -7.92
C SER A 95 17.62 -20.82 -6.73
N SER A 96 16.88 -21.39 -5.82
CA SER A 96 16.53 -20.81 -4.49
C SER A 96 17.22 -21.62 -3.39
N ALA A 97 17.46 -21.00 -2.24
CA ALA A 97 18.10 -21.67 -1.10
C ALA A 97 17.22 -22.76 -0.51
N TYR A 98 15.90 -22.64 -0.67
CA TYR A 98 14.89 -23.59 -0.18
C TYR A 98 13.80 -23.79 -1.23
N THR A 99 12.85 -24.68 -0.97
CA THR A 99 11.73 -24.94 -1.89
C THR A 99 10.97 -23.65 -2.20
N PRO A 100 10.92 -23.20 -3.46
CA PRO A 100 10.26 -21.98 -3.84
C PRO A 100 8.73 -22.14 -3.89
N ALA A 101 8.01 -21.04 -3.67
CA ALA A 101 6.56 -20.95 -3.88
C ALA A 101 6.25 -20.82 -5.38
N VAL A 102 6.41 -21.90 -6.15
CA VAL A 102 6.36 -21.91 -7.62
C VAL A 102 5.08 -21.29 -8.17
N SER A 103 3.91 -21.63 -7.59
CA SER A 103 2.62 -21.06 -8.01
C SER A 103 2.56 -19.54 -7.87
N LEU A 104 3.11 -19.00 -6.78
CA LEU A 104 3.18 -17.54 -6.57
C LEU A 104 4.19 -16.89 -7.52
N VAL A 105 5.31 -17.54 -7.84
CA VAL A 105 6.28 -17.03 -8.82
C VAL A 105 5.66 -16.98 -10.22
N VAL A 106 4.88 -18.00 -10.60
CA VAL A 106 4.13 -18.00 -11.88
C VAL A 106 3.08 -16.87 -11.87
N GLY A 107 2.36 -16.69 -10.75
CA GLY A 107 1.44 -15.57 -10.58
C GLY A 107 2.14 -14.21 -10.68
N LEU A 108 3.33 -14.07 -10.07
CA LEU A 108 4.15 -12.86 -10.16
C LEU A 108 4.52 -12.51 -11.59
N ARG A 109 4.90 -13.51 -12.40
CA ARG A 109 5.17 -13.31 -13.83
C ARG A 109 3.97 -12.71 -14.55
N GLU A 110 2.76 -13.20 -14.29
CA GLU A 110 1.54 -12.66 -14.89
C GLU A 110 1.22 -11.24 -14.38
N ALA A 111 1.37 -10.99 -13.08
CA ALA A 111 1.19 -9.65 -12.52
C ALA A 111 2.14 -8.63 -13.12
N LEU A 112 3.43 -8.96 -13.24
CA LEU A 112 4.43 -8.10 -13.87
C LEU A 112 4.14 -7.89 -15.36
N ARG A 113 3.67 -8.92 -16.09
CA ARG A 113 3.26 -8.80 -17.49
C ARG A 113 2.10 -7.79 -17.62
N ARG A 114 1.12 -7.80 -16.71
CA ARG A 114 0.02 -6.83 -16.69
C ARG A 114 0.50 -5.42 -16.42
N ILE A 115 1.36 -5.24 -15.41
CA ILE A 115 1.97 -3.94 -15.11
C ILE A 115 2.76 -3.40 -16.30
N GLN A 116 3.54 -4.25 -16.98
CA GLN A 116 4.28 -3.86 -18.18
C GLN A 116 3.35 -3.50 -19.35
N ALA A 117 2.25 -4.23 -19.54
CA ALA A 117 1.27 -3.95 -20.59
C ALA A 117 0.50 -2.65 -20.35
N GLU A 118 0.19 -2.30 -19.12
CA GLU A 118 -0.42 -1.03 -18.74
C GLU A 118 0.59 0.13 -18.87
N GLY A 119 1.85 -0.14 -18.56
CA GLY A 119 2.92 0.85 -18.43
C GLY A 119 3.06 1.38 -17.00
N LEU A 120 4.29 1.43 -16.50
CA LEU A 120 4.54 1.75 -15.09
C LEU A 120 4.05 3.15 -14.69
N GLU A 121 4.25 4.14 -15.55
CA GLU A 121 3.76 5.51 -15.35
C GLU A 121 2.22 5.56 -15.28
N GLN A 122 1.54 4.82 -16.14
CA GLN A 122 0.09 4.71 -16.16
C GLN A 122 -0.43 4.02 -14.89
N VAL A 123 0.28 3.00 -14.40
CA VAL A 123 -0.03 2.35 -13.12
C VAL A 123 0.05 3.35 -11.97
N PHE A 124 1.09 4.18 -11.92
CA PHE A 124 1.22 5.24 -10.90
C PHE A 124 0.12 6.29 -11.02
N ALA A 125 -0.16 6.75 -12.24
CA ALA A 125 -1.22 7.73 -12.51
C ALA A 125 -2.61 7.20 -12.10
N ARG A 126 -2.91 5.93 -12.40
CA ARG A 126 -4.16 5.29 -11.97
C ARG A 126 -4.28 5.26 -10.46
N HIS A 127 -3.23 4.88 -9.73
CA HIS A 127 -3.26 4.87 -8.27
C HIS A 127 -3.44 6.29 -7.69
N ASP A 128 -2.81 7.29 -8.28
CA ASP A 128 -3.02 8.68 -7.87
C ASP A 128 -4.46 9.14 -8.08
N LEU A 129 -5.02 8.87 -9.25
CA LEU A 129 -6.40 9.23 -9.59
C LEU A 129 -7.40 8.57 -8.64
N LEU A 130 -7.30 7.26 -8.41
CA LEU A 130 -8.17 6.54 -7.49
C LEU A 130 -8.04 7.06 -6.05
N ALA A 131 -6.82 7.40 -5.63
CA ALA A 131 -6.58 7.99 -4.33
C ALA A 131 -7.21 9.37 -4.18
N ARG A 132 -7.08 10.24 -5.20
CA ARG A 132 -7.71 11.57 -5.22
C ARG A 132 -9.24 11.44 -5.17
N ALA A 133 -9.81 10.57 -6.00
CA ALA A 133 -11.26 10.32 -6.03
C ALA A 133 -11.78 9.82 -4.67
N THR A 134 -11.08 8.87 -4.03
CA THR A 134 -11.45 8.39 -2.70
C THR A 134 -11.37 9.49 -1.64
N ARG A 135 -10.33 10.29 -1.65
CA ARG A 135 -10.17 11.41 -0.70
C ARG A 135 -11.24 12.47 -0.89
N SER A 136 -11.47 12.90 -2.14
CA SER A 136 -12.52 13.87 -2.47
C SER A 136 -13.90 13.38 -2.01
N ALA A 137 -14.21 12.10 -2.25
CA ALA A 137 -15.45 11.51 -1.81
C ALA A 137 -15.64 11.57 -0.29
N MET A 138 -14.61 11.17 0.47
CA MET A 138 -14.70 11.19 1.93
C MET A 138 -14.83 12.61 2.49
N GLN A 139 -14.15 13.58 1.90
CA GLN A 139 -14.26 14.98 2.27
C GLN A 139 -15.64 15.59 1.91
N ALA A 140 -16.18 15.22 0.74
CA ALA A 140 -17.50 15.69 0.30
C ALA A 140 -18.66 15.24 1.22
N ILE A 141 -18.49 14.13 1.92
CA ILE A 141 -19.46 13.65 2.92
C ILE A 141 -19.11 14.13 4.35
N GLY A 142 -18.24 15.13 4.49
CA GLY A 142 -17.91 15.77 5.75
C GLY A 142 -16.90 15.02 6.61
N LEU A 143 -16.21 14.00 6.08
CA LEU A 143 -15.24 13.24 6.84
C LEU A 143 -13.84 13.85 6.77
N GLU A 144 -13.09 13.72 7.86
CA GLU A 144 -11.72 14.21 7.95
C GLU A 144 -10.72 13.08 7.59
N LEU A 145 -9.77 13.40 6.73
CA LEU A 145 -8.67 12.49 6.43
C LEU A 145 -7.67 12.43 7.61
N PHE A 146 -7.15 11.25 7.89
CA PHE A 146 -6.15 11.09 8.93
C PHE A 146 -4.79 11.64 8.49
N ALA A 147 -4.37 11.37 7.25
CA ALA A 147 -3.16 11.90 6.65
C ALA A 147 -3.49 13.19 5.88
N LYS A 148 -3.14 14.37 6.44
CA LYS A 148 -3.45 15.68 5.83
C LYS A 148 -2.36 16.14 4.86
N ASP A 149 -1.09 16.02 5.27
CA ASP A 149 0.02 16.69 4.59
C ASP A 149 0.73 15.82 3.56
N SER A 150 0.75 14.51 3.76
CA SER A 150 1.45 13.56 2.87
C SER A 150 0.65 12.25 2.75
N PRO A 151 -0.54 12.29 2.12
CA PRO A 151 -1.36 11.09 1.96
C PRO A 151 -0.74 10.12 0.96
N SER A 152 -0.82 8.85 1.28
CA SER A 152 -0.41 7.77 0.38
C SER A 152 -1.44 7.53 -0.72
N ASN A 153 -0.98 7.23 -1.93
CA ASN A 153 -1.83 6.79 -3.04
C ASN A 153 -2.17 5.28 -2.97
N ALA A 154 -1.72 4.57 -1.93
CA ALA A 154 -2.05 3.17 -1.73
C ALA A 154 -3.34 2.97 -0.91
N VAL A 155 -3.60 3.86 0.03
CA VAL A 155 -4.70 3.73 0.99
C VAL A 155 -5.10 5.09 1.54
N THR A 156 -6.41 5.34 1.61
CA THR A 156 -6.98 6.51 2.27
C THR A 156 -7.43 6.12 3.68
N ALA A 157 -6.84 6.75 4.70
CA ALA A 157 -7.25 6.62 6.08
C ALA A 157 -8.16 7.78 6.47
N VAL A 158 -9.33 7.46 7.00
CA VAL A 158 -10.41 8.41 7.32
C VAL A 158 -10.68 8.35 8.81
N LYS A 159 -10.80 9.49 9.46
CA LYS A 159 -11.21 9.56 10.87
C LYS A 159 -12.67 9.19 11.02
N VAL A 160 -12.96 8.42 12.03
CA VAL A 160 -14.35 8.10 12.40
C VAL A 160 -14.97 9.35 13.02
N PRO A 161 -16.17 9.77 12.57
CA PRO A 161 -16.87 10.90 13.17
C PRO A 161 -17.21 10.65 14.65
N GLU A 162 -17.32 11.72 15.40
CA GLU A 162 -17.74 11.64 16.81
C GLU A 162 -19.13 11.00 16.93
N GLY A 163 -19.31 10.17 17.94
CA GLY A 163 -20.57 9.46 18.20
C GLY A 163 -20.79 8.20 17.35
N ILE A 164 -19.93 7.90 16.38
CA ILE A 164 -20.05 6.72 15.53
C ILE A 164 -19.14 5.58 16.02
N ASP A 165 -19.67 4.35 16.09
CA ASP A 165 -18.85 3.16 16.33
C ASP A 165 -18.00 2.83 15.09
N GLY A 166 -16.72 3.22 15.13
CA GLY A 166 -15.77 2.98 14.03
C GLY A 166 -15.46 1.50 13.79
N THR A 167 -15.80 0.60 14.71
CA THR A 167 -15.63 -0.84 14.49
C THR A 167 -16.81 -1.43 13.71
N ALA A 168 -17.97 -0.79 13.78
CA ALA A 168 -19.15 -1.18 13.02
C ALA A 168 -19.00 -0.89 11.52
N ILE A 169 -18.28 0.16 11.12
CA ILE A 169 -18.13 0.55 9.71
C ILE A 169 -17.57 -0.61 8.86
N PRO A 170 -16.35 -1.15 9.10
CA PRO A 170 -15.83 -2.24 8.30
C PRO A 170 -16.60 -3.54 8.47
N ARG A 171 -17.22 -3.76 9.63
CA ARG A 171 -18.06 -4.94 9.86
C ARG A 171 -19.32 -4.91 9.00
N MET A 172 -20.08 -3.81 9.00
CA MET A 172 -21.32 -3.68 8.22
C MET A 172 -21.03 -3.67 6.71
N LEU A 173 -19.94 -3.02 6.26
CA LEU A 173 -19.53 -3.08 4.85
C LEU A 173 -19.32 -4.52 4.40
N ARG A 174 -18.65 -5.35 5.21
CA ARG A 174 -18.40 -6.75 4.88
C ARG A 174 -19.67 -7.60 4.95
N GLU A 175 -20.45 -7.48 6.01
CA GLU A 175 -21.59 -8.37 6.29
C GLU A 175 -22.81 -8.04 5.42
N ASP A 176 -23.08 -6.76 5.21
CA ASP A 176 -24.30 -6.32 4.50
C ASP A 176 -24.06 -6.09 2.99
N TYR A 177 -22.81 -5.74 2.60
CA TYR A 177 -22.50 -5.36 1.21
C TYR A 177 -21.40 -6.20 0.55
N GLY A 178 -20.77 -7.13 1.28
CA GLY A 178 -19.67 -7.95 0.75
C GLY A 178 -18.38 -7.15 0.47
N ILE A 179 -18.26 -5.93 1.01
CA ILE A 179 -17.13 -5.03 0.77
C ILE A 179 -16.17 -5.08 1.97
N THR A 180 -14.94 -5.46 1.73
CA THR A 180 -13.92 -5.53 2.77
C THR A 180 -13.04 -4.29 2.76
N ILE A 181 -13.09 -3.52 3.84
CA ILE A 181 -12.16 -2.44 4.15
C ILE A 181 -11.43 -2.72 5.46
N ALA A 182 -10.39 -1.97 5.76
CA ALA A 182 -9.63 -2.14 7.00
C ALA A 182 -10.01 -1.10 8.06
N GLY A 183 -10.15 -1.51 9.31
CA GLY A 183 -10.21 -0.59 10.46
C GLY A 183 -8.82 -0.10 10.90
N GLY A 184 -8.80 0.74 11.92
CA GLY A 184 -7.57 1.11 12.63
C GLY A 184 -6.97 -0.04 13.42
N GLN A 185 -5.68 0.04 13.72
CA GLN A 185 -4.94 -0.94 14.52
C GLN A 185 -4.38 -0.27 15.78
N SER A 186 -4.12 -1.07 16.82
CA SER A 186 -3.56 -0.62 18.09
C SER A 186 -4.31 0.60 18.64
N GLN A 187 -3.64 1.71 18.90
CA GLN A 187 -4.20 2.96 19.41
C GLN A 187 -5.22 3.64 18.49
N LEU A 188 -5.28 3.25 17.22
CA LEU A 188 -6.21 3.77 16.21
C LEU A 188 -7.44 2.87 16.00
N LYS A 189 -7.55 1.74 16.73
CA LYS A 189 -8.72 0.85 16.63
C LYS A 189 -10.00 1.62 16.96
N GLY A 190 -10.98 1.54 16.07
CA GLY A 190 -12.26 2.26 16.18
C GLY A 190 -12.18 3.78 15.94
N LYS A 191 -10.98 4.34 15.73
CA LYS A 191 -10.80 5.79 15.51
C LYS A 191 -10.63 6.15 14.04
N ILE A 192 -10.20 5.20 13.20
CA ILE A 192 -10.09 5.34 11.75
C ILE A 192 -10.61 4.11 11.05
N PHE A 193 -11.03 4.29 9.80
CA PHE A 193 -11.16 3.22 8.84
C PHE A 193 -10.33 3.54 7.59
N ARG A 194 -10.03 2.52 6.76
CA ARG A 194 -9.10 2.66 5.65
C ARG A 194 -9.68 2.02 4.40
N ILE A 195 -9.74 2.78 3.33
CA ILE A 195 -10.11 2.32 1.98
C ILE A 195 -8.83 2.18 1.18
N ALA A 196 -8.51 0.96 0.75
CA ALA A 196 -7.37 0.68 -0.12
C ALA A 196 -7.80 0.81 -1.58
N HIS A 197 -6.93 1.40 -2.39
CA HIS A 197 -7.14 1.60 -3.83
C HIS A 197 -5.87 1.24 -4.62
N LEU A 198 -5.14 0.23 -4.14
CA LEU A 198 -3.89 -0.25 -4.74
C LEU A 198 -4.08 -1.62 -5.41
N GLY A 199 -3.23 -1.90 -6.38
CA GLY A 199 -3.20 -3.18 -7.10
C GLY A 199 -4.22 -3.24 -8.22
N TYR A 200 -4.99 -4.32 -8.29
CA TYR A 200 -6.03 -4.54 -9.32
C TYR A 200 -7.35 -3.88 -8.87
N THR A 201 -7.33 -2.55 -8.79
CA THR A 201 -8.45 -1.71 -8.35
C THR A 201 -8.69 -0.63 -9.40
N PHE A 202 -9.96 -0.36 -9.70
CA PHE A 202 -10.40 0.56 -10.75
C PHE A 202 -11.47 1.53 -10.23
N GLU A 203 -11.92 2.43 -11.08
CA GLU A 203 -12.90 3.49 -10.75
C GLU A 203 -14.17 2.92 -10.11
N TRP A 204 -14.69 1.81 -10.65
CA TRP A 204 -15.92 1.18 -10.17
C TRP A 204 -15.78 0.64 -8.75
N ASP A 205 -14.61 0.11 -8.39
CA ASP A 205 -14.35 -0.38 -7.02
C ASP A 205 -14.41 0.77 -6.02
N VAL A 206 -13.83 1.93 -6.37
CA VAL A 206 -13.88 3.14 -5.54
C VAL A 206 -15.32 3.63 -5.40
N MET A 207 -16.06 3.73 -6.51
CA MET A 207 -17.43 4.22 -6.49
C MET A 207 -18.36 3.33 -5.65
N VAL A 208 -18.24 2.01 -5.78
CA VAL A 208 -19.00 1.04 -4.98
C VAL A 208 -18.64 1.15 -3.51
N ALA A 209 -17.35 1.25 -3.18
CA ALA A 209 -16.90 1.39 -1.79
C ALA A 209 -17.39 2.71 -1.16
N VAL A 210 -17.37 3.81 -1.92
CA VAL A 210 -17.86 5.12 -1.48
C VAL A 210 -19.37 5.07 -1.22
N ALA A 211 -20.16 4.59 -2.18
CA ALA A 211 -21.61 4.50 -2.05
C ALA A 211 -22.03 3.65 -0.84
N ALA A 212 -21.41 2.49 -0.67
CA ALA A 212 -21.69 1.63 0.48
C ALA A 212 -21.26 2.28 1.81
N THR A 213 -20.16 3.04 1.82
CA THR A 213 -19.71 3.77 3.01
C THR A 213 -20.72 4.84 3.41
N GLU A 214 -21.29 5.60 2.48
CA GLU A 214 -22.37 6.55 2.75
C GLU A 214 -23.58 5.86 3.39
N MET A 215 -24.02 4.73 2.82
CA MET A 215 -25.17 3.97 3.31
C MET A 215 -24.91 3.44 4.73
N VAL A 216 -23.71 2.93 5.02
CA VAL A 216 -23.34 2.44 6.36
C VAL A 216 -23.30 3.60 7.37
N LEU A 217 -22.67 4.72 7.02
CA LEU A 217 -22.62 5.90 7.89
C LEU A 217 -24.01 6.44 8.22
N ARG A 218 -24.90 6.52 7.24
CA ARG A 218 -26.30 6.92 7.45
C ARG A 218 -27.02 5.98 8.41
N ARG A 219 -26.84 4.65 8.25
CA ARG A 219 -27.45 3.65 9.16
C ARG A 219 -26.87 3.71 10.57
N LEU A 220 -25.64 4.17 10.73
CA LEU A 220 -25.01 4.39 12.03
C LEU A 220 -25.41 5.74 12.68
N GLY A 221 -26.25 6.53 12.02
CA GLY A 221 -26.75 7.79 12.53
C GLY A 221 -25.91 9.02 12.18
N TYR A 222 -24.91 8.88 11.30
CA TYR A 222 -24.17 10.03 10.78
C TYR A 222 -25.00 10.74 9.71
N ASP A 223 -25.12 12.06 9.83
CA ASP A 223 -25.88 12.88 8.86
C ASP A 223 -25.05 13.08 7.60
N VAL A 224 -25.26 12.22 6.61
CA VAL A 224 -24.61 12.23 5.31
C VAL A 224 -25.62 12.42 4.18
N GLU A 225 -25.33 13.31 3.24
CA GLU A 225 -26.08 13.40 1.99
C GLU A 225 -25.68 12.22 1.07
N LEU A 226 -26.61 11.29 0.85
CA LEU A 226 -26.36 10.13 -0.01
C LEU A 226 -26.11 10.59 -1.46
N GLY A 227 -25.04 10.06 -2.05
CA GLY A 227 -24.60 10.42 -3.39
C GLY A 227 -23.61 11.60 -3.44
N ALA A 228 -23.40 12.33 -2.36
CA ALA A 228 -22.45 13.45 -2.36
C ALA A 228 -21.00 12.98 -2.59
N GLY A 229 -20.58 11.93 -1.92
CA GLY A 229 -19.26 11.34 -2.11
C GLY A 229 -19.11 10.67 -3.47
N VAL A 230 -20.14 9.95 -3.92
CA VAL A 230 -20.15 9.34 -5.26
C VAL A 230 -20.00 10.41 -6.34
N ARG A 231 -20.74 11.50 -6.24
CA ARG A 231 -20.65 12.65 -7.15
C ARG A 231 -19.24 13.26 -7.16
N ALA A 232 -18.64 13.45 -5.99
CA ALA A 232 -17.29 13.99 -5.88
C ALA A 232 -16.23 13.04 -6.47
N ALA A 233 -16.38 11.73 -6.24
CA ALA A 233 -15.52 10.74 -6.89
C ALA A 233 -15.64 10.79 -8.40
N GLN A 234 -16.85 10.81 -8.96
CA GLN A 234 -17.09 10.91 -10.39
C GLN A 234 -16.47 12.16 -11.00
N GLN A 235 -16.62 13.32 -10.36
CA GLN A 235 -16.01 14.56 -10.82
C GLN A 235 -14.50 14.45 -10.90
N THR A 236 -13.86 13.93 -9.84
CA THR A 236 -12.40 13.73 -9.81
C THR A 236 -11.94 12.74 -10.89
N LEU A 237 -12.69 11.66 -11.12
CA LEU A 237 -12.37 10.66 -12.14
C LEU A 237 -12.50 11.19 -13.57
N LEU A 238 -13.37 12.17 -13.82
CA LEU A 238 -13.54 12.80 -15.12
C LEU A 238 -12.52 13.92 -15.41
N GLU A 239 -11.89 14.48 -14.37
CA GLU A 239 -10.90 15.54 -14.49
C GLU A 239 -9.45 15.01 -14.68
N GLY A 240 -9.23 13.74 -14.40
CA GLY A 240 -7.93 13.07 -14.45
C GLY A 240 -7.71 12.24 -15.66
#